data_bc9377579d6f26c050bf7745af84fbb1
#
_entry.id   bc9377579d6f26c050bf7745af84fbb1
#
_cell.length_a   1.000
_cell.length_b   1.000
_cell.length_c   1.000
_cell.angle_alpha   90.00
_cell.angle_beta   90.00
_cell.angle_gamma   90.00
#
_symmetry.space_group_name_H-M   'P 1'
#
loop_
_entity.id
_entity.type
_entity.pdbx_description
1 polymer ?
#
loop_
_entity_poly.entity_id
_entity_poly.type
_entity_poly.pdbx_seq_one_letter_code
_entity_poly.pdbx_strand_id
1 'polypeptide(L)'
;MTVISMKISEELKEGIAELMKDEGLEEGVALRKLLTIAISEWKKERALKMLTEGRISYLKAVENAGMNVWDFAEFLREKKIVWMKEEGILKDLNVRF
;
A
#
# COMPACT_ATOMS: atom_id res chain seq x y z
N MET A 1 20.55 10.83 10.84
CA MET A 1 19.97 9.96 9.83
C MET A 1 20.67 8.59 9.86
N THR A 2 19.92 7.55 9.62
CA THR A 2 20.45 6.21 9.72
C THR A 2 20.80 5.67 8.34
N VAL A 3 21.80 4.82 8.28
CA VAL A 3 22.23 4.23 7.02
C VAL A 3 21.83 2.76 7.01
N ILE A 4 21.23 2.32 5.90
CA ILE A 4 20.85 0.93 5.73
C ILE A 4 21.51 0.42 4.47
N SER A 5 22.08 -0.78 4.54
CA SER A 5 22.70 -1.39 3.36
C SER A 5 22.03 -2.70 3.05
N MET A 6 21.81 -2.97 1.78
CA MET A 6 21.21 -4.22 1.40
C MET A 6 21.61 -4.57 -0.02
N LYS A 7 21.52 -5.84 -0.36
CA LYS A 7 21.79 -6.28 -1.70
C LYS A 7 20.47 -6.35 -2.43
N ILE A 8 20.45 -5.96 -3.68
CA ILE A 8 19.21 -5.99 -4.45
C ILE A 8 19.44 -6.73 -5.75
N SER A 9 18.36 -7.22 -6.34
CA SER A 9 18.43 -7.94 -7.59
C SER A 9 18.60 -6.97 -8.74
N GLU A 10 18.97 -7.50 -9.90
CA GLU A 10 19.10 -6.66 -11.08
C GLU A 10 17.75 -6.06 -11.46
N GLU A 11 16.67 -6.81 -11.23
CA GLU A 11 15.35 -6.33 -11.55
C GLU A 11 15.01 -5.10 -10.72
N LEU A 12 15.31 -5.11 -9.42
CA LEU A 12 15.05 -3.96 -8.58
C LEU A 12 15.95 -2.79 -8.98
N LYS A 13 17.17 -3.09 -9.34
CA LYS A 13 18.09 -2.06 -9.76
C LYS A 13 17.60 -1.35 -11.02
N GLU A 14 17.05 -2.13 -11.95
CA GLU A 14 16.52 -1.55 -13.18
C GLU A 14 15.31 -0.67 -12.90
N GLY A 15 14.46 -1.07 -11.97
CA GLY A 15 13.32 -0.26 -11.60
C GLY A 15 13.72 1.07 -11.00
N ILE A 16 14.76 1.03 -10.16
CA ILE A 16 15.27 2.26 -9.56
C ILE A 16 15.84 3.18 -10.65
N ALA A 17 16.56 2.58 -11.60
CA ALA A 17 17.15 3.37 -12.69
C ALA A 17 16.07 4.01 -13.56
N GLU A 18 14.96 3.31 -13.77
CA GLU A 18 13.86 3.86 -14.54
C GLU A 18 13.27 5.09 -13.85
N LEU A 19 13.09 5.01 -12.54
CA LEU A 19 12.55 6.14 -11.80
C LEU A 19 13.51 7.32 -11.86
N MET A 20 14.80 7.05 -11.69
CA MET A 20 15.79 8.11 -11.75
C MET A 20 15.73 8.82 -13.09
N LYS A 21 15.58 8.05 -14.15
CA LYS A 21 15.56 8.63 -15.48
C LYS A 21 14.27 9.38 -15.75
N ASP A 22 13.16 8.79 -15.41
CA ASP A 22 11.86 9.40 -15.70
C ASP A 22 11.63 10.70 -14.94
N GLU A 23 12.10 10.77 -13.72
CA GLU A 23 11.85 11.93 -12.89
C GLU A 23 13.09 12.81 -12.64
N GLY A 24 14.20 12.44 -13.23
CA GLY A 24 15.40 13.24 -13.08
C GLY A 24 15.91 13.28 -11.64
N LEU A 25 15.87 12.15 -10.95
CA LEU A 25 16.28 12.10 -9.56
C LEU A 25 17.63 11.43 -9.38
N GLU A 26 18.34 11.81 -8.31
CA GLU A 26 19.56 11.14 -7.96
C GLU A 26 19.19 9.85 -7.25
N GLU A 27 20.12 8.93 -7.19
CA GLU A 27 19.86 7.62 -6.63
C GLU A 27 19.31 7.67 -5.21
N GLY A 28 19.92 8.44 -4.34
CA GLY A 28 19.44 8.52 -2.95
C GLY A 28 18.02 9.06 -2.84
N VAL A 29 17.69 10.04 -3.67
CA VAL A 29 16.36 10.63 -3.65
C VAL A 29 15.35 9.63 -4.20
N ALA A 30 15.71 8.92 -5.27
CA ALA A 30 14.83 7.93 -5.86
C ALA A 30 14.55 6.80 -4.88
N LEU A 31 15.59 6.34 -4.17
CA LEU A 31 15.42 5.27 -3.20
C LEU A 31 14.53 5.70 -2.05
N ARG A 32 14.72 6.92 -1.55
CA ARG A 32 13.88 7.39 -0.47
C ARG A 32 12.43 7.52 -0.92
N LYS A 33 12.22 7.96 -2.15
CA LYS A 33 10.86 8.09 -2.66
C LYS A 33 10.19 6.72 -2.75
N LEU A 34 10.90 5.73 -3.30
CA LEU A 34 10.34 4.39 -3.43
C LEU A 34 10.07 3.76 -2.08
N LEU A 35 10.98 3.95 -1.11
CA LEU A 35 10.77 3.39 0.21
C LEU A 35 9.59 4.06 0.90
N THR A 36 9.43 5.36 0.72
CA THR A 36 8.31 6.07 1.32
C THR A 36 6.99 5.55 0.76
N ILE A 37 6.94 5.36 -0.55
CA ILE A 37 5.75 4.82 -1.19
C ILE A 37 5.48 3.40 -0.70
N ALA A 38 6.52 2.57 -0.63
CA ALA A 38 6.37 1.18 -0.23
C ALA A 38 5.87 1.07 1.20
N ILE A 39 6.42 1.86 2.10
CA ILE A 39 6.02 1.81 3.50
C ILE A 39 4.59 2.31 3.66
N SER A 40 4.22 3.34 2.92
CA SER A 40 2.87 3.87 2.97
C SER A 40 1.87 2.82 2.50
N GLU A 41 2.17 2.13 1.40
CA GLU A 41 1.29 1.11 0.89
C GLU A 41 1.20 -0.07 1.85
N TRP A 42 2.32 -0.45 2.45
CA TRP A 42 2.31 -1.54 3.41
C TRP A 42 1.46 -1.22 4.64
N LYS A 43 1.55 0.03 5.11
CA LYS A 43 0.76 0.43 6.28
C LYS A 43 -0.73 0.37 5.98
N LYS A 44 -1.13 0.76 4.77
CA LYS A 44 -2.54 0.70 4.38
C LYS A 44 -3.02 -0.73 4.32
N GLU A 45 -2.22 -1.61 3.73
CA GLU A 45 -2.61 -3.01 3.61
C GLU A 45 -2.68 -3.67 4.98
N ARG A 46 -1.74 -3.35 5.84
CA ARG A 46 -1.76 -3.92 7.19
C ARG A 46 -2.99 -3.44 7.97
N ALA A 47 -3.31 -2.14 7.86
CA ALA A 47 -4.47 -1.60 8.56
C ALA A 47 -5.75 -2.26 8.06
N LEU A 48 -5.84 -2.50 6.75
CA LEU A 48 -7.00 -3.15 6.18
C LEU A 48 -7.11 -4.58 6.72
N LYS A 49 -6.00 -5.31 6.76
CA LYS A 49 -6.03 -6.67 7.25
C LYS A 49 -6.47 -6.72 8.70
N MET A 50 -5.91 -5.86 9.53
CA MET A 50 -6.27 -5.86 10.95
C MET A 50 -7.72 -5.47 11.17
N LEU A 51 -8.23 -4.56 10.35
CA LEU A 51 -9.61 -4.15 10.46
C LEU A 51 -10.53 -5.29 10.05
N THR A 52 -10.24 -5.97 8.95
CA THR A 52 -11.10 -7.06 8.50
C THR A 52 -11.05 -8.24 9.44
N GLU A 53 -9.96 -8.38 10.19
CA GLU A 53 -9.86 -9.45 11.18
C GLU A 53 -10.48 -9.06 12.51
N GLY A 54 -11.03 -7.85 12.58
CA GLY A 54 -11.68 -7.41 13.81
C GLY A 54 -10.72 -7.07 14.93
N ARG A 55 -9.44 -6.83 14.59
CA ARG A 55 -8.45 -6.56 15.62
C ARG A 55 -8.34 -5.09 16.00
N ILE A 56 -8.78 -4.20 15.17
CA ILE A 56 -8.75 -2.78 15.49
C ILE A 56 -10.01 -2.12 14.96
N SER A 57 -10.33 -0.95 15.50
CA SER A 57 -11.50 -0.21 15.07
C SER A 57 -11.21 0.51 13.76
N TYR A 58 -12.26 1.01 13.14
CA TYR A 58 -12.11 1.76 11.90
C TYR A 58 -11.22 2.99 12.09
N LEU A 59 -11.44 3.74 13.16
CA LEU A 59 -10.64 4.92 13.40
C LEU A 59 -9.17 4.59 13.66
N LYS A 60 -8.94 3.46 14.34
CA LYS A 60 -7.58 3.06 14.57
C LYS A 60 -6.91 2.64 13.28
N ALA A 61 -7.68 2.01 12.37
CA ALA A 61 -7.16 1.61 11.08
C ALA A 61 -6.79 2.85 10.26
N VAL A 62 -7.63 3.88 10.30
CA VAL A 62 -7.36 5.13 9.61
C VAL A 62 -6.04 5.72 10.11
N GLU A 63 -5.88 5.74 11.42
CA GLU A 63 -4.68 6.28 12.02
C GLU A 63 -3.45 5.47 11.60
N ASN A 64 -3.55 4.15 11.70
CA ASN A 64 -2.43 3.28 11.35
C ASN A 64 -2.06 3.37 9.88
N ALA A 65 -3.04 3.64 9.02
CA ALA A 65 -2.79 3.76 7.60
C ALA A 65 -2.19 5.12 7.22
N GLY A 66 -2.25 6.07 8.15
CA GLY A 66 -1.74 7.40 7.85
C GLY A 66 -2.63 8.17 6.89
N MET A 67 -3.92 7.89 6.89
CA MET A 67 -4.85 8.49 5.97
C MET A 67 -5.93 9.24 6.73
N ASN A 68 -6.75 10.00 6.02
CA ASN A 68 -7.90 10.58 6.67
C ASN A 68 -9.08 9.63 6.46
N VAL A 69 -10.19 9.91 7.13
CA VAL A 69 -11.35 9.04 7.13
C VAL A 69 -11.90 8.81 5.73
N TRP A 70 -11.96 9.86 4.93
CA TRP A 70 -12.54 9.72 3.59
C TRP A 70 -11.62 8.98 2.63
N ASP A 71 -10.33 9.22 2.69
CA ASP A 71 -9.40 8.52 1.82
C ASP A 71 -9.36 7.05 2.17
N PHE A 72 -9.44 6.72 3.46
CA PHE A 72 -9.43 5.33 3.86
C PHE A 72 -10.71 4.62 3.41
N ALA A 73 -11.85 5.33 3.45
CA ALA A 73 -13.10 4.75 2.97
C ALA A 73 -13.00 4.43 1.47
N GLU A 74 -12.35 5.30 0.72
CA GLU A 74 -12.17 5.09 -0.70
C GLU A 74 -11.26 3.88 -0.93
N PHE A 75 -10.20 3.78 -0.15
CA PHE A 75 -9.27 2.66 -0.23
C PHE A 75 -10.00 1.34 0.05
N LEU A 76 -10.86 1.32 1.06
CA LEU A 76 -11.61 0.12 1.38
C LEU A 76 -12.54 -0.26 0.23
N ARG A 77 -13.17 0.73 -0.37
CA ARG A 77 -14.10 0.49 -1.46
C ARG A 77 -13.38 -0.13 -2.65
N GLU A 78 -12.21 0.39 -2.97
CA GLU A 78 -11.43 -0.14 -4.07
C GLU A 78 -10.97 -1.57 -3.81
N LYS A 79 -10.55 -1.84 -2.58
CA LYS A 79 -10.09 -3.18 -2.25
C LYS A 79 -11.25 -4.18 -2.23
N LYS A 80 -12.40 -3.74 -1.81
CA LYS A 80 -13.54 -4.63 -1.79
C LYS A 80 -13.96 -4.98 -3.20
N ILE A 81 -13.97 -4.03 -4.09
CA ILE A 81 -14.34 -4.29 -5.46
C ILE A 81 -13.38 -5.28 -6.10
N VAL A 82 -12.10 -5.09 -5.87
CA VAL A 82 -11.11 -5.99 -6.43
C VAL A 82 -11.26 -7.36 -5.84
N TRP A 83 -11.46 -7.43 -4.51
CA TRP A 83 -11.60 -8.69 -3.83
C TRP A 83 -12.81 -9.44 -4.32
N MET A 84 -13.91 -8.77 -4.54
CA MET A 84 -15.12 -9.42 -5.01
C MET A 84 -14.91 -10.00 -6.40
N LYS A 85 -14.19 -9.32 -7.22
CA LYS A 85 -13.94 -9.84 -8.55
C LYS A 85 -13.13 -11.12 -8.50
N GLU A 86 -12.22 -11.22 -7.60
CA GLU A 86 -11.43 -12.39 -7.54
C GLU A 86 -12.05 -13.51 -6.80
N GLU A 87 -12.74 -13.20 -5.78
CA GLU A 87 -13.34 -14.17 -4.98
C GLU A 87 -14.63 -14.71 -5.44
N GLY A 88 -15.04 -14.50 -6.44
CA GLY A 88 -16.22 -15.14 -6.78
C GLY A 88 -17.23 -14.37 -6.35
N ILE A 89 -16.87 -13.66 -6.13
CA ILE A 89 -17.66 -12.81 -5.99
C ILE A 89 -18.86 -13.09 -5.79
N LEU A 90 -19.11 -13.56 -6.42
CA LEU A 90 -20.16 -13.90 -6.38
C LEU A 90 -20.86 -14.15 -5.26
N LYS A 91 -20.59 -14.97 -4.68
CA LYS A 91 -21.30 -15.36 -3.65
C LYS A 91 -21.53 -14.33 -2.75
N ASP A 92 -20.74 -13.58 -2.60
CA ASP A 92 -20.94 -12.68 -1.61
C ASP A 92 -21.52 -11.53 -2.04
N LEU A 93 -21.35 -11.28 -3.11
CA LEU A 93 -21.81 -10.23 -3.57
C LEU A 93 -23.07 -9.91 -3.17
N ASN A 94 -23.87 -10.66 -3.22
CA ASN A 94 -25.13 -10.34 -2.96
C ASN A 94 -25.28 -10.18 -1.59
N VAL A 95 -24.58 -10.65 -0.97
CA VAL A 95 -24.75 -10.60 0.31
C VAL A 95 -24.46 -9.40 0.91
N ARG A 96 -23.66 -8.85 0.64
CA ARG A 96 -23.34 -7.86 1.34
C ARG A 96 -23.52 -6.64 0.88
N PHE A 97 -23.52 -6.39 0.06
CA PHE A 97 -23.74 -5.06 -0.28
C PHE A 97 -25.06 -4.95 -0.90
#